data_b66e8e8afdb73e3a58efaa896b968113
#
_entry.id   b66e8e8afdb73e3a58efaa896b968113
#
_cell.length_a   1.000
_cell.length_b   1.000
_cell.length_c   1.000
_cell.angle_alpha   90.00
_cell.angle_beta   90.00
_cell.angle_gamma   90.00
#
_symmetry.space_group_name_H-M   'P 1'
#
loop_
_entity.id
_entity.type
_entity.pdbx_description
1 polymer ?
#
loop_
_entity_poly.entity_id
_entity_poly.type
_entity_poly.pdbx_seq_one_letter_code
_entity_poly.pdbx_strand_id
1 'polypeptide(L)'
;MKFTRYFLICISIFLWISCGSDKDVKDILSKSDALLQSNPDSAFTLLESVEELDVLSDETFAAWCLANANVRDILFKEPLSTDYMLRAFNYFKNKGRINEQARIGMFLGHAYNASQQRDKAMNIYLVALDLADRSQ
;
A
#
# COMPACT_ATOMS: atom_id res chain seq x y z
N MET A 1 -41.55 15.38 -18.71
CA MET A 1 -41.60 14.58 -17.47
C MET A 1 -40.94 13.19 -17.56
N LYS A 2 -40.95 12.52 -18.71
CA LYS A 2 -40.27 11.21 -18.84
C LYS A 2 -38.73 11.34 -18.80
N PHE A 3 -38.14 12.40 -19.33
CA PHE A 3 -36.68 12.65 -19.36
C PHE A 3 -36.05 12.83 -17.97
N THR A 4 -36.74 13.51 -17.07
CA THR A 4 -36.26 13.77 -15.69
C THR A 4 -36.17 12.47 -14.86
N ARG A 5 -37.04 11.52 -15.17
CA ARG A 5 -37.12 10.23 -14.44
C ARG A 5 -35.96 9.30 -14.84
N TYR A 6 -35.56 9.30 -16.09
CA TYR A 6 -34.39 8.55 -16.58
C TYR A 6 -33.07 9.17 -16.16
N PHE A 7 -33.01 10.52 -16.05
CA PHE A 7 -31.83 11.24 -15.57
C PHE A 7 -31.51 10.96 -14.11
N LEU A 8 -32.56 10.85 -13.25
CA LEU A 8 -32.41 10.47 -11.84
C LEU A 8 -31.99 8.99 -11.66
N ILE A 9 -32.43 8.10 -12.54
CA ILE A 9 -32.04 6.69 -12.50
C ILE A 9 -30.58 6.52 -12.93
N CYS A 10 -30.11 7.26 -13.92
CA CYS A 10 -28.70 7.23 -14.34
C CYS A 10 -27.76 7.76 -13.25
N ILE A 11 -28.14 8.80 -12.50
CA ILE A 11 -27.34 9.35 -11.40
C ILE A 11 -27.20 8.34 -10.23
N SER A 12 -28.27 7.58 -9.94
CA SER A 12 -28.24 6.58 -8.85
C SER A 12 -27.34 5.37 -9.17
N ILE A 13 -27.13 5.04 -10.44
CA ILE A 13 -26.27 3.92 -10.85
C ILE A 13 -24.78 4.30 -10.70
N PHE A 14 -24.42 5.58 -10.91
CA PHE A 14 -23.03 6.04 -10.77
C PHE A 14 -22.50 6.08 -9.33
N LEU A 15 -23.38 6.12 -8.33
CA LEU A 15 -22.99 6.15 -6.90
C LEU A 15 -22.60 4.78 -6.33
N TRP A 16 -22.82 3.69 -7.06
CA TRP A 16 -22.54 2.33 -6.57
C TRP A 16 -21.18 1.77 -7.04
N ILE A 17 -20.51 2.44 -7.97
CA ILE A 17 -19.25 1.95 -8.57
C ILE A 17 -18.02 2.31 -7.70
N SER A 18 -18.12 3.33 -6.83
CA SER A 18 -16.98 3.82 -6.04
C SER A 18 -16.67 3.00 -4.77
N CYS A 19 -17.57 2.11 -4.33
CA CYS A 19 -17.39 1.36 -3.08
C CYS A 19 -16.81 -0.06 -3.29
N GLY A 20 -16.70 -0.52 -4.52
CA GLY A 20 -16.22 -1.86 -4.86
C GLY A 20 -14.69 -2.02 -4.76
N SER A 21 -13.96 -1.02 -5.19
CA SER A 21 -12.50 -1.05 -5.35
C SER A 21 -11.75 -1.27 -4.02
N ASP A 22 -12.00 -0.47 -2.99
CA ASP A 22 -11.33 -0.61 -1.68
C ASP A 22 -11.68 -1.94 -0.99
N LYS A 23 -12.93 -2.39 -1.09
CA LYS A 23 -13.36 -3.66 -0.50
C LYS A 23 -12.68 -4.85 -1.16
N ASP A 24 -12.58 -4.85 -2.47
CA ASP A 24 -11.95 -5.92 -3.22
C ASP A 24 -10.45 -5.98 -2.91
N VAL A 25 -9.78 -4.82 -2.78
CA VAL A 25 -8.37 -4.76 -2.40
C VAL A 25 -8.16 -5.21 -0.95
N LYS A 26 -9.04 -4.87 -0.02
CA LYS A 26 -8.97 -5.38 1.36
C LYS A 26 -9.10 -6.91 1.44
N ASP A 27 -9.92 -7.52 0.59
CA ASP A 27 -10.00 -8.98 0.46
C ASP A 27 -8.69 -9.58 -0.10
N ILE A 28 -8.12 -8.96 -1.13
CA ILE A 28 -6.81 -9.34 -1.68
C ILE A 28 -5.72 -9.24 -0.60
N LEU A 29 -5.69 -8.17 0.19
CA LEU A 29 -4.73 -7.98 1.28
C LEU A 29 -4.85 -9.09 2.33
N SER A 30 -6.05 -9.42 2.74
CA SER A 30 -6.29 -10.52 3.70
C SER A 30 -5.83 -11.88 3.17
N LYS A 31 -6.13 -12.18 1.90
CA LYS A 31 -5.69 -13.42 1.26
C LYS A 31 -4.17 -13.49 1.07
N SER A 32 -3.54 -12.38 0.69
CA SER A 32 -2.10 -12.31 0.52
C SER A 32 -1.35 -12.49 1.85
N ASP A 33 -1.87 -11.91 2.93
CA ASP A 33 -1.32 -12.07 4.28
C ASP A 33 -1.36 -13.55 4.73
N ALA A 34 -2.48 -14.23 4.50
CA ALA A 34 -2.62 -15.66 4.80
C ALA A 34 -1.64 -16.55 4.01
N LEU A 35 -1.24 -16.13 2.81
CA LEU A 35 -0.31 -16.88 1.95
C LEU A 35 1.16 -16.51 2.20
N LEU A 36 1.45 -15.41 2.86
CA LEU A 36 2.79 -14.83 2.95
C LEU A 36 3.86 -15.82 3.45
N GLN A 37 3.52 -16.66 4.43
CA GLN A 37 4.45 -17.62 5.03
C GLN A 37 4.51 -18.96 4.27
N SER A 38 3.42 -19.37 3.64
CA SER A 38 3.31 -20.69 2.99
C SER A 38 3.60 -20.63 1.48
N ASN A 39 3.22 -19.54 0.82
CA ASN A 39 3.38 -19.37 -0.61
C ASN A 39 3.52 -17.88 -0.97
N PRO A 40 4.69 -17.27 -0.73
CA PRO A 40 4.90 -15.84 -1.01
C PRO A 40 4.78 -15.47 -2.49
N ASP A 41 5.05 -16.38 -3.42
CA ASP A 41 4.84 -16.13 -4.86
C ASP A 41 3.35 -15.93 -5.19
N SER A 42 2.46 -16.72 -4.60
CA SER A 42 1.01 -16.52 -4.76
C SER A 42 0.53 -15.23 -4.09
N ALA A 43 1.07 -14.89 -2.92
CA ALA A 43 0.79 -13.61 -2.26
C ALA A 43 1.22 -12.44 -3.16
N PHE A 44 2.40 -12.51 -3.77
CA PHE A 44 2.89 -11.50 -4.71
C PHE A 44 1.97 -11.36 -5.93
N THR A 45 1.58 -12.49 -6.54
CA THR A 45 0.67 -12.49 -7.70
C THR A 45 -0.67 -11.84 -7.38
N LEU A 46 -1.24 -12.09 -6.19
CA LEU A 46 -2.48 -11.45 -5.73
C LEU A 46 -2.32 -9.94 -5.59
N LEU A 47 -1.23 -9.47 -4.97
CA LEU A 47 -0.98 -8.04 -4.79
C LEU A 47 -0.75 -7.32 -6.11
N GLU A 48 -0.05 -7.95 -7.07
CA GLU A 48 0.17 -7.38 -8.41
C GLU A 48 -1.10 -7.37 -9.29
N SER A 49 -2.14 -8.09 -8.90
CA SER A 49 -3.43 -8.07 -9.62
C SER A 49 -4.25 -6.80 -9.38
N VAL A 50 -3.84 -5.94 -8.45
CA VAL A 50 -4.48 -4.66 -8.18
C VAL A 50 -4.03 -3.65 -9.23
N GLU A 51 -4.91 -3.28 -10.15
CA GLU A 51 -4.57 -2.43 -11.31
C GLU A 51 -4.77 -0.93 -11.04
N GLU A 52 -5.84 -0.55 -10.33
CA GLU A 52 -6.25 0.85 -10.17
C GLU A 52 -5.85 1.42 -8.81
N LEU A 53 -4.56 1.60 -8.56
CA LEU A 53 -4.04 2.07 -7.28
C LEU A 53 -4.40 3.53 -6.96
N ASP A 54 -4.57 4.37 -7.99
CA ASP A 54 -4.81 5.80 -7.81
C ASP A 54 -6.21 6.14 -7.28
N VAL A 55 -7.17 5.22 -7.45
CA VAL A 55 -8.56 5.40 -6.98
C VAL A 55 -8.76 4.88 -5.54
N LEU A 56 -7.77 4.22 -4.97
CA LEU A 56 -7.84 3.70 -3.61
C LEU A 56 -7.80 4.84 -2.58
N SER A 57 -8.48 4.64 -1.45
CA SER A 57 -8.28 5.49 -0.27
C SER A 57 -6.81 5.44 0.17
N ASP A 58 -6.34 6.48 0.84
CA ASP A 58 -4.96 6.53 1.34
C ASP A 58 -4.66 5.39 2.31
N GLU A 59 -5.66 4.97 3.10
CA GLU A 59 -5.55 3.81 3.99
C GLU A 59 -5.29 2.51 3.22
N THR A 60 -6.13 2.23 2.24
CA THR A 60 -6.04 0.98 1.46
C THR A 60 -4.79 0.98 0.57
N PHE A 61 -4.45 2.11 -0.02
CA PHE A 61 -3.21 2.27 -0.79
C PHE A 61 -1.96 2.03 0.09
N ALA A 62 -1.90 2.63 1.27
CA ALA A 62 -0.77 2.47 2.19
C ALA A 62 -0.65 1.02 2.69
N ALA A 63 -1.77 0.37 3.00
CA ALA A 63 -1.79 -1.05 3.37
C ALA A 63 -1.30 -1.94 2.22
N TRP A 64 -1.72 -1.65 0.98
CA TRP A 64 -1.23 -2.36 -0.20
C TRP A 64 0.28 -2.17 -0.40
N CYS A 65 0.80 -0.94 -0.26
CA CYS A 65 2.24 -0.67 -0.34
C CYS A 65 3.02 -1.45 0.69
N LEU A 66 2.56 -1.49 1.94
CA LEU A 66 3.24 -2.22 3.02
C LEU A 66 3.26 -3.73 2.76
N ALA A 67 2.13 -4.31 2.35
CA ALA A 67 2.02 -5.73 2.02
C ALA A 67 2.90 -6.09 0.80
N ASN A 68 2.84 -5.29 -0.25
CA ASN A 68 3.60 -5.51 -1.49
C ASN A 68 5.11 -5.36 -1.25
N ALA A 69 5.55 -4.33 -0.52
CA ALA A 69 6.95 -4.16 -0.16
C ALA A 69 7.47 -5.35 0.68
N ASN A 70 6.66 -5.86 1.60
CA ASN A 70 7.03 -7.00 2.43
C ASN A 70 7.24 -8.28 1.60
N VAL A 71 6.32 -8.61 0.70
CA VAL A 71 6.46 -9.81 -0.13
C VAL A 71 7.60 -9.67 -1.14
N ARG A 72 7.85 -8.47 -1.67
CA ARG A 72 9.00 -8.20 -2.54
C ARG A 72 10.32 -8.42 -1.81
N ASP A 73 10.42 -7.98 -0.55
CA ASP A 73 11.60 -8.19 0.28
C ASP A 73 11.86 -9.69 0.52
N ILE A 74 10.84 -10.46 0.86
CA ILE A 74 10.92 -11.92 1.03
C ILE A 74 11.37 -12.62 -0.25
N LEU A 75 10.91 -12.17 -1.40
CA LEU A 75 11.22 -12.75 -2.73
C LEU A 75 12.47 -12.15 -3.38
N PHE A 76 13.19 -11.27 -2.69
CA PHE A 76 14.38 -10.57 -3.22
C PHE A 76 14.10 -9.84 -4.54
N LYS A 77 12.92 -9.25 -4.67
CA LYS A 77 12.52 -8.45 -5.84
C LYS A 77 12.85 -6.97 -5.64
N GLU A 78 12.92 -6.25 -6.77
CA GLU A 78 13.09 -4.79 -6.75
C GLU A 78 12.01 -4.11 -5.89
N PRO A 79 12.36 -3.10 -5.08
CA PRO A 79 11.39 -2.38 -4.25
C PRO A 79 10.37 -1.62 -5.10
N LEU A 80 9.25 -1.25 -4.49
CA LEU A 80 8.30 -0.30 -5.08
C LEU A 80 8.96 1.06 -5.31
N SER A 81 8.38 1.86 -6.20
CA SER A 81 8.88 3.21 -6.49
C SER A 81 8.93 4.09 -5.24
N THR A 82 9.87 5.04 -5.23
CA THR A 82 9.99 6.01 -4.12
C THR A 82 8.72 6.82 -3.91
N ASP A 83 7.98 7.15 -4.98
CA ASP A 83 6.74 7.93 -4.88
C ASP A 83 5.65 7.16 -4.14
N TYR A 84 5.47 5.88 -4.46
CA TYR A 84 4.51 5.01 -3.78
C TYR A 84 4.89 4.82 -2.31
N MET A 85 6.15 4.53 -2.04
CA MET A 85 6.64 4.31 -0.69
C MET A 85 6.58 5.59 0.15
N LEU A 86 6.85 6.76 -0.43
CA LEU A 86 6.75 8.05 0.26
C LEU A 86 5.30 8.40 0.60
N ARG A 87 4.36 8.17 -0.32
CA ARG A 87 2.92 8.36 -0.05
C ARG A 87 2.46 7.46 1.09
N ALA A 88 2.83 6.19 1.07
CA ALA A 88 2.49 5.24 2.13
C ALA A 88 3.15 5.61 3.47
N PHE A 89 4.42 6.02 3.47
CA PHE A 89 5.12 6.46 4.66
C PHE A 89 4.43 7.68 5.30
N ASN A 90 4.02 8.66 4.52
CA ASN A 90 3.30 9.84 5.01
C ASN A 90 1.96 9.47 5.65
N TYR A 91 1.24 8.49 5.11
CA TYR A 91 0.02 7.99 5.72
C TYR A 91 0.31 7.35 7.09
N PHE A 92 1.23 6.39 7.17
CA PHE A 92 1.55 5.70 8.43
C PHE A 92 2.17 6.61 9.49
N LYS A 93 2.95 7.59 9.09
CA LYS A 93 3.51 8.60 10.00
C LYS A 93 2.43 9.32 10.80
N ASN A 94 1.26 9.56 10.21
CA ASN A 94 0.17 10.29 10.83
C ASN A 94 -0.89 9.38 11.48
N LYS A 95 -1.08 8.17 10.98
CA LYS A 95 -2.21 7.29 11.34
C LYS A 95 -1.82 5.85 11.65
N GLY A 96 -0.60 5.43 11.39
CA GLY A 96 -0.15 4.08 11.60
C GLY A 96 0.34 3.81 13.03
N ARG A 97 0.36 2.54 13.40
CA ARG A 97 1.04 2.08 14.61
C ARG A 97 2.56 2.23 14.45
N ILE A 98 3.28 2.36 15.56
CA ILE A 98 4.73 2.62 15.54
C ILE A 98 5.52 1.54 14.78
N ASN A 99 5.12 0.28 14.90
CA ASN A 99 5.75 -0.82 14.16
C ASN A 99 5.49 -0.75 12.64
N GLU A 100 4.32 -0.28 12.22
CA GLU A 100 4.01 -0.05 10.81
C GLU A 100 4.83 1.12 10.26
N GLN A 101 4.98 2.19 11.04
CA GLN A 101 5.83 3.33 10.70
C GLN A 101 7.30 2.90 10.52
N ALA A 102 7.82 2.08 11.42
CA ALA A 102 9.19 1.56 11.33
C ALA A 102 9.38 0.71 10.06
N ARG A 103 8.46 -0.21 9.78
CA ARG A 103 8.55 -1.11 8.62
C ARG A 103 8.45 -0.36 7.30
N ILE A 104 7.48 0.56 7.16
CA ILE A 104 7.33 1.33 5.92
C ILE A 104 8.53 2.27 5.71
N GLY A 105 9.11 2.80 6.79
CA GLY A 105 10.34 3.59 6.75
C GLY A 105 11.53 2.79 6.24
N MET A 106 11.68 1.54 6.68
CA MET A 106 12.71 0.63 6.17
C MET A 106 12.55 0.39 4.66
N PHE A 107 11.33 0.07 4.20
CA PHE A 107 11.07 -0.16 2.78
C PHE A 107 11.22 1.10 1.92
N LEU A 108 10.89 2.29 2.45
CA LEU A 108 11.20 3.56 1.79
C LEU A 108 12.72 3.75 1.65
N GLY A 109 13.49 3.37 2.66
CA GLY A 109 14.95 3.35 2.58
C GLY A 109 15.47 2.44 1.47
N HIS A 110 14.89 1.25 1.30
CA HIS A 110 15.21 0.34 0.19
C HIS A 110 14.92 0.99 -1.18
N ALA A 111 13.77 1.65 -1.33
CA ALA A 111 13.39 2.36 -2.55
C ALA A 111 14.34 3.52 -2.88
N TYR A 112 14.72 4.33 -1.88
CA TYR A 112 15.71 5.39 -2.05
C TYR A 112 17.09 4.84 -2.45
N ASN A 113 17.53 3.75 -1.82
CA ASN A 113 18.80 3.13 -2.15
C ASN A 113 18.82 2.58 -3.58
N ALA A 114 17.75 1.90 -4.01
CA ALA A 114 17.60 1.38 -5.38
C ALA A 114 17.60 2.51 -6.42
N SER A 115 17.05 3.69 -6.08
CA SER A 115 17.07 4.88 -6.94
C SER A 115 18.33 5.75 -6.79
N GLN A 116 19.40 5.23 -6.18
CA GLN A 116 20.69 5.90 -5.97
C GLN A 116 20.65 7.16 -5.07
N GLN A 117 19.58 7.35 -4.30
CA GLN A 117 19.39 8.47 -3.37
C GLN A 117 19.91 8.10 -1.97
N ARG A 118 21.21 7.82 -1.87
CA ARG A 118 21.85 7.23 -0.67
C ARG A 118 21.70 8.05 0.59
N ASP A 119 21.78 9.38 0.50
CA ASP A 119 21.64 10.27 1.67
C ASP A 119 20.22 10.21 2.23
N LYS A 120 19.21 10.17 1.35
CA LYS A 120 17.82 10.00 1.77
C LYS A 120 17.58 8.61 2.37
N ALA A 121 18.16 7.57 1.77
CA ALA A 121 18.08 6.21 2.29
C ALA A 121 18.67 6.14 3.71
N MET A 122 19.86 6.70 3.94
CA MET A 122 20.48 6.72 5.26
C MET A 122 19.61 7.43 6.29
N ASN A 123 19.10 8.62 5.95
CA ASN A 123 18.26 9.40 6.86
C ASN A 123 16.99 8.65 7.26
N ILE A 124 16.30 8.02 6.30
CA ILE A 124 15.06 7.30 6.61
C ILE A 124 15.31 5.98 7.36
N TYR A 125 16.44 5.31 7.13
CA TYR A 125 16.84 4.13 7.93
C TYR A 125 17.07 4.49 9.40
N LEU A 126 17.68 5.63 9.69
CA LEU A 126 17.86 6.10 11.08
C LEU A 126 16.52 6.39 11.76
N VAL A 127 15.57 7.00 11.04
CA VAL A 127 14.21 7.21 11.53
C VAL A 127 13.51 5.87 11.78
N ALA A 128 13.59 4.93 10.85
CA ALA A 128 12.98 3.61 10.99
C ALA A 128 13.56 2.82 12.17
N LEU A 129 14.88 2.92 12.41
CA LEU A 129 15.55 2.30 13.54
C LEU A 129 15.06 2.87 14.88
N ASP A 130 14.99 4.20 15.02
CA ASP A 130 14.46 4.85 16.22
C ASP A 130 13.01 4.43 16.51
N LEU A 131 12.17 4.35 15.47
CA LEU A 131 10.79 3.88 15.59
C LEU A 131 10.72 2.40 16.02
N ALA A 132 11.59 1.55 15.48
CA ALA A 132 11.66 0.14 15.85
C ALA A 132 12.07 -0.04 17.33
N ASP A 133 13.06 0.69 17.80
CA ASP A 133 13.50 0.66 19.20
C ASP A 133 12.38 1.10 20.17
N ARG A 134 11.58 2.08 19.78
CA ARG A 134 10.44 2.55 20.57
C ARG A 134 9.23 1.64 20.53
N SER A 135 9.19 0.67 19.63
CA SER A 135 8.07 -0.29 19.47
C SER A 135 8.20 -1.53 20.38
N GLN A 136 9.34 -1.72 21.01
CA GLN A 136 9.64 -2.82 21.94
C GLN A 136 9.21 -2.47 23.37
#